data_4c20831276c6638365c46bcb02570d78
#
_entry.id   4c20831276c6638365c46bcb02570d78
#
_cell.length_a   1.000
_cell.length_b   1.000
_cell.length_c   1.000
_cell.angle_alpha   90.00
_cell.angle_beta   90.00
_cell.angle_gamma   90.00
#
_symmetry.space_group_name_H-M   'P 1'
#
loop_
_entity.id
_entity.type
_entity.pdbx_description
1 polymer ?
#
loop_
_entity_poly.entity_id
_entity_poly.type
_entity_poly.pdbx_seq_one_letter_code
_entity_poly.pdbx_strand_id
1 'polypeptide(L)'
;MKFQDITFVIVMYRSEKVIHECLRELPKDLRKIIVDNSGNEKLKKSIEEQYDNCECYLMDENLGYGGANNFGINKAKTDYVFIINPDTNINEEKYKKIVSYLNGQDFAIAAPQIIETDKIYKQNNSERKIIEVEQVPGMAMILNKKKFNKNYFDENIFMYLEEIDGKVAQKVLND
;
A
#
# COMPACT_ATOMS: atom_id res chain seq x y z
N MET A 1 -15.88 -6.90 -0.39
CA MET A 1 -14.87 -6.13 -1.16
C MET A 1 -14.82 -6.70 -2.57
N LYS A 2 -14.91 -5.84 -3.58
CA LYS A 2 -14.78 -6.25 -4.98
C LYS A 2 -13.38 -5.91 -5.46
N PHE A 3 -12.91 -6.59 -6.50
CA PHE A 3 -11.61 -6.33 -7.12
C PHE A 3 -11.36 -4.84 -7.44
N GLN A 4 -12.39 -4.13 -7.87
CA GLN A 4 -12.31 -2.73 -8.30
C GLN A 4 -12.49 -1.69 -7.16
N ASP A 5 -12.74 -2.16 -5.93
CA ASP A 5 -13.01 -1.25 -4.80
C ASP A 5 -11.73 -0.74 -4.13
N ILE A 6 -10.57 -0.98 -4.72
CA ILE A 6 -9.24 -0.67 -4.16
C ILE A 6 -8.50 0.33 -5.05
N THR A 7 -7.89 1.33 -4.42
CA THR A 7 -6.90 2.24 -5.04
C THR A 7 -5.53 1.94 -4.46
N PHE A 8 -4.51 1.81 -5.31
CA PHE A 8 -3.13 1.75 -4.84
C PHE A 8 -2.63 3.13 -4.46
N VAL A 9 -1.93 3.22 -3.33
CA VAL A 9 -1.18 4.41 -2.91
C VAL A 9 0.28 4.04 -2.81
N ILE A 10 1.13 4.78 -3.51
CA ILE A 10 2.58 4.53 -3.60
C ILE A 10 3.28 5.82 -3.24
N VAL A 11 3.97 5.82 -2.10
CA VAL A 11 4.83 6.94 -1.70
C VAL A 11 6.23 6.67 -2.20
N MET A 12 6.83 7.67 -2.83
CA MET A 12 8.20 7.56 -3.33
C MET A 12 9.05 8.79 -2.96
N TYR A 13 10.34 8.53 -2.79
CA TYR A 13 11.37 9.55 -2.64
C TYR A 13 12.61 9.10 -3.40
N ARG A 14 12.94 9.78 -4.53
CA ARG A 14 14.07 9.42 -5.41
C ARG A 14 14.05 7.95 -5.85
N SER A 15 12.85 7.45 -6.24
CA SER A 15 12.63 6.03 -6.56
C SER A 15 12.53 5.76 -8.07
N GLU A 16 13.15 6.59 -8.90
CA GLU A 16 13.10 6.53 -10.37
C GLU A 16 13.50 5.16 -10.94
N LYS A 17 14.40 4.46 -10.24
CA LYS A 17 14.93 3.17 -10.71
C LYS A 17 13.95 2.02 -10.57
N VAL A 18 13.04 2.08 -9.58
CA VAL A 18 12.18 0.94 -9.19
C VAL A 18 10.70 1.17 -9.51
N ILE A 19 10.23 2.41 -9.52
CA ILE A 19 8.81 2.72 -9.69
C ILE A 19 8.21 2.17 -10.99
N HIS A 20 8.92 2.23 -12.11
CA HIS A 20 8.44 1.73 -13.38
C HIS A 20 8.29 0.19 -13.40
N GLU A 21 9.12 -0.53 -12.67
CA GLU A 21 8.99 -1.97 -12.51
C GLU A 21 7.74 -2.29 -11.69
N CYS A 22 7.58 -1.64 -10.55
CA CYS A 22 6.39 -1.76 -9.72
C CYS A 22 5.10 -1.51 -10.54
N LEU A 23 5.01 -0.39 -11.25
CA LEU A 23 3.81 -0.03 -12.01
C LEU A 23 3.47 -0.99 -13.15
N ARG A 24 4.46 -1.64 -13.78
CA ARG A 24 4.23 -2.65 -14.83
C ARG A 24 3.58 -3.92 -14.31
N GLU A 25 3.89 -4.30 -13.08
CA GLU A 25 3.37 -5.52 -12.45
C GLU A 25 1.94 -5.34 -11.90
N LEU A 26 1.60 -4.13 -11.49
CA LEU A 26 0.28 -3.84 -10.90
C LEU A 26 -0.86 -3.99 -11.91
N PRO A 27 -2.07 -4.39 -11.43
CA PRO A 27 -3.26 -4.45 -12.27
C PRO A 27 -3.52 -3.13 -13.01
N LYS A 28 -3.60 -3.18 -14.35
CA LYS A 28 -3.71 -1.98 -15.20
C LYS A 28 -5.00 -1.20 -14.98
N ASP A 29 -6.10 -1.90 -14.74
CA ASP A 29 -7.44 -1.30 -14.62
C ASP A 29 -7.68 -0.58 -13.28
N LEU A 30 -6.79 -0.77 -12.30
CA LEU A 30 -6.94 -0.16 -10.99
C LEU A 30 -6.27 1.20 -10.92
N ARG A 31 -6.91 2.11 -10.19
CA ARG A 31 -6.37 3.44 -9.95
C ARG A 31 -5.13 3.37 -9.05
N LYS A 32 -4.14 4.15 -9.42
CA LYS A 32 -2.88 4.30 -8.69
C LYS A 32 -2.65 5.78 -8.39
N ILE A 33 -2.44 6.08 -7.14
CA ILE A 33 -2.05 7.41 -6.65
C ILE A 33 -0.61 7.32 -6.22
N ILE A 34 0.24 8.08 -6.90
CA ILE A 34 1.66 8.15 -6.61
C ILE A 34 1.92 9.49 -5.91
N VAL A 35 2.56 9.47 -4.76
CA VAL A 35 2.95 10.67 -4.02
C VAL A 35 4.47 10.76 -4.03
N ASP A 36 4.98 11.72 -4.77
CA ASP A 36 6.42 11.94 -4.89
C ASP A 36 6.91 13.03 -3.94
N ASN A 37 7.56 12.62 -2.88
CA ASN A 37 8.19 13.48 -1.89
C ASN A 37 9.48 14.15 -2.38
N SER A 38 9.94 13.86 -3.61
CA SER A 38 11.15 14.46 -4.19
C SER A 38 10.87 15.56 -5.22
N GLY A 39 9.60 15.75 -5.61
CA GLY A 39 9.17 16.79 -6.52
C GLY A 39 9.71 16.65 -7.96
N ASN A 40 9.81 15.42 -8.50
CA ASN A 40 10.40 15.15 -9.80
C ASN A 40 9.38 15.29 -10.95
N GLU A 41 9.27 16.48 -11.53
CA GLU A 41 8.37 16.77 -12.66
C GLU A 41 8.59 15.88 -13.88
N LYS A 42 9.84 15.54 -14.20
CA LYS A 42 10.15 14.66 -15.35
C LYS A 42 9.61 13.25 -15.13
N LEU A 43 9.77 12.75 -13.90
CA LEU A 43 9.27 11.43 -13.54
C LEU A 43 7.75 11.38 -13.53
N LYS A 44 7.10 12.41 -12.96
CA LYS A 44 5.64 12.55 -13.00
C LYS A 44 5.12 12.45 -14.42
N LYS A 45 5.66 13.27 -15.34
CA LYS A 45 5.25 13.26 -16.74
C LYS A 45 5.45 11.89 -17.37
N SER A 46 6.59 11.25 -17.15
CA SER A 46 6.89 9.89 -17.66
C SER A 46 5.89 8.86 -17.15
N ILE A 47 5.49 8.91 -15.87
CA ILE A 47 4.53 7.99 -15.28
C ILE A 47 3.13 8.19 -15.90
N GLU A 48 2.64 9.43 -15.94
CA GLU A 48 1.29 9.73 -16.41
C GLU A 48 1.12 9.50 -17.94
N GLU A 49 2.21 9.60 -18.72
CA GLU A 49 2.21 9.28 -20.15
C GLU A 49 2.28 7.78 -20.44
N GLN A 50 2.90 6.98 -19.57
CA GLN A 50 3.17 5.55 -19.81
C GLN A 50 2.15 4.61 -19.18
N TYR A 51 1.47 5.04 -18.11
CA TYR A 51 0.59 4.16 -17.36
C TYR A 51 -0.81 4.76 -17.22
N ASP A 52 -1.80 4.04 -17.72
CA ASP A 52 -3.20 4.38 -17.52
C ASP A 52 -3.60 4.28 -16.05
N ASN A 53 -4.58 5.07 -15.63
CA ASN A 53 -5.11 5.11 -14.26
C ASN A 53 -4.06 5.44 -13.19
N CYS A 54 -2.97 6.13 -13.56
CA CYS A 54 -1.95 6.65 -12.66
C CYS A 54 -2.09 8.17 -12.51
N GLU A 55 -2.14 8.65 -11.28
CA GLU A 55 -2.11 10.08 -10.94
C GLU A 55 -0.91 10.32 -10.03
N CYS A 56 0.03 11.17 -10.46
CA CYS A 56 1.23 11.48 -9.70
C CYS A 56 1.14 12.88 -9.09
N TYR A 57 1.26 12.96 -7.78
CA TYR A 57 1.25 14.19 -7.00
C TYR A 57 2.65 14.50 -6.50
N LEU A 58 3.14 15.69 -6.82
CA LEU A 58 4.44 16.18 -6.34
C LEU A 58 4.22 16.93 -5.04
N MET A 59 5.06 16.68 -4.07
CA MET A 59 5.06 17.44 -2.82
C MET A 59 6.12 18.54 -2.88
N ASP A 60 5.79 19.70 -2.29
CA ASP A 60 6.71 20.84 -2.20
C ASP A 60 7.88 20.55 -1.25
N GLU A 61 7.65 19.65 -0.29
CA GLU A 61 8.64 19.18 0.68
C GLU A 61 8.46 17.69 0.97
N ASN A 62 9.43 17.07 1.61
CA ASN A 62 9.33 15.67 2.02
C ASN A 62 8.48 15.56 3.29
N LEU A 63 7.23 15.11 3.12
CA LEU A 63 6.26 14.89 4.20
C LEU A 63 6.54 13.66 5.07
N GLY A 64 7.62 12.92 4.83
CA GLY A 64 7.84 11.62 5.43
C GLY A 64 6.89 10.55 4.88
N TYR A 65 6.99 9.34 5.44
CA TYR A 65 6.16 8.20 5.00
C TYR A 65 4.68 8.39 5.40
N GLY A 66 4.42 8.71 6.66
CA GLY A 66 3.06 8.86 7.19
C GLY A 66 2.28 9.98 6.54
N GLY A 67 2.86 11.19 6.46
CA GLY A 67 2.21 12.36 5.86
C GLY A 67 1.89 12.16 4.37
N ALA A 68 2.83 11.60 3.60
CA ALA A 68 2.61 11.31 2.19
C ALA A 68 1.57 10.21 1.95
N ASN A 69 1.53 9.17 2.78
CA ASN A 69 0.46 8.17 2.74
C ASN A 69 -0.90 8.77 3.08
N ASN A 70 -1.00 9.59 4.13
CA ASN A 70 -2.24 10.29 4.48
C ASN A 70 -2.75 11.13 3.31
N PHE A 71 -1.86 11.86 2.63
CA PHE A 71 -2.20 12.62 1.43
C PHE A 71 -2.77 11.71 0.34
N GLY A 72 -2.07 10.63 0.00
CA GLY A 72 -2.50 9.67 -1.03
C GLY A 72 -3.83 8.99 -0.69
N ILE A 73 -4.01 8.55 0.56
CA ILE A 73 -5.25 7.92 1.03
C ILE A 73 -6.44 8.89 0.93
N ASN A 74 -6.23 10.17 1.24
CA ASN A 74 -7.28 11.19 1.14
C ASN A 74 -7.67 11.49 -0.32
N LYS A 75 -6.77 11.30 -1.29
CA LYS A 75 -7.05 11.41 -2.73
C LYS A 75 -7.80 10.18 -3.28
N ALA A 76 -7.70 9.03 -2.63
CA ALA A 76 -8.40 7.81 -3.04
C ALA A 76 -9.91 7.95 -2.82
N LYS A 77 -10.71 7.64 -3.85
CA LYS A 77 -12.19 7.68 -3.81
C LYS A 77 -12.80 6.35 -3.36
N THR A 78 -12.00 5.28 -3.33
CA THR A 78 -12.43 3.94 -2.91
C THR A 78 -12.46 3.81 -1.39
N ASP A 79 -13.25 2.86 -0.89
CA ASP A 79 -13.31 2.54 0.53
C ASP A 79 -12.04 1.82 1.03
N TYR A 80 -11.37 1.12 0.14
CA TYR A 80 -10.14 0.39 0.43
C TYR A 80 -8.96 1.01 -0.29
N VAL A 81 -7.83 1.06 0.38
CA VAL A 81 -6.56 1.55 -0.16
C VAL A 81 -5.50 0.50 0.06
N PHE A 82 -4.74 0.16 -0.98
CA PHE A 82 -3.58 -0.70 -0.87
C PHE A 82 -2.32 0.14 -0.95
N ILE A 83 -1.69 0.36 0.19
CA ILE A 83 -0.40 1.04 0.31
C ILE A 83 0.68 0.04 -0.04
N ILE A 84 1.58 0.41 -0.92
CA ILE A 84 2.77 -0.38 -1.27
C ILE A 84 3.98 0.53 -1.46
N ASN A 85 5.15 0.01 -1.13
CA ASN A 85 6.40 0.67 -1.46
C ASN A 85 6.72 0.53 -2.96
N PRO A 86 7.47 1.47 -3.56
CA PRO A 86 7.79 1.46 -5.00
C PRO A 86 8.69 0.29 -5.44
N ASP A 87 9.30 -0.42 -4.50
CA ASP A 87 10.11 -1.63 -4.70
C ASP A 87 9.37 -2.93 -4.41
N THR A 88 8.06 -2.86 -4.12
CA THR A 88 7.22 -4.02 -3.84
C THR A 88 6.70 -4.63 -5.15
N ASN A 89 6.83 -5.95 -5.28
CA ASN A 89 6.34 -6.69 -6.45
C ASN A 89 5.03 -7.42 -6.12
N ILE A 90 3.92 -6.88 -6.63
CA ILE A 90 2.58 -7.48 -6.53
C ILE A 90 1.98 -7.54 -7.93
N ASN A 91 2.00 -8.71 -8.55
CA ASN A 91 1.35 -8.91 -9.84
C ASN A 91 -0.17 -9.11 -9.69
N GLU A 92 -0.87 -9.11 -10.82
CA GLU A 92 -2.33 -9.22 -10.85
C GLU A 92 -2.85 -10.52 -10.21
N GLU A 93 -2.13 -11.64 -10.35
CA GLU A 93 -2.51 -12.92 -9.76
C GLU A 93 -2.45 -12.87 -8.22
N LYS A 94 -1.33 -12.39 -7.67
CA LYS A 94 -1.17 -12.18 -6.24
C LYS A 94 -2.22 -11.22 -5.68
N TYR A 95 -2.48 -10.12 -6.39
CA TYR A 95 -3.53 -9.17 -6.02
C TYR A 95 -4.91 -9.83 -5.95
N LYS A 96 -5.31 -10.59 -6.99
CA LYS A 96 -6.58 -11.32 -7.02
C LYS A 96 -6.72 -12.30 -5.85
N LYS A 97 -5.64 -13.00 -5.53
CA LYS A 97 -5.59 -13.94 -4.40
C LYS A 97 -5.80 -13.22 -3.07
N ILE A 98 -5.09 -12.11 -2.82
CA ILE A 98 -5.25 -11.28 -1.62
C ILE A 98 -6.71 -10.82 -1.48
N VAL A 99 -7.29 -10.24 -2.53
CA VAL A 99 -8.69 -9.76 -2.52
C VAL A 99 -9.67 -10.90 -2.24
N SER A 100 -9.43 -12.08 -2.79
CA SER A 100 -10.29 -13.25 -2.56
C SER A 100 -10.31 -13.68 -1.10
N TYR A 101 -9.17 -13.63 -0.40
CA TYR A 101 -9.08 -13.95 1.03
C TYR A 101 -9.75 -12.90 1.90
N LEU A 102 -9.68 -11.64 1.53
CA LEU A 102 -10.27 -10.53 2.29
C LEU A 102 -11.78 -10.38 2.05
N ASN A 103 -12.32 -11.06 1.03
CA ASN A 103 -13.73 -10.94 0.73
C ASN A 103 -14.59 -11.51 1.86
N GLY A 104 -15.51 -10.69 2.38
CA GLY A 104 -16.34 -11.06 3.52
C GLY A 104 -15.66 -10.97 4.89
N GLN A 105 -14.39 -10.58 4.95
CA GLN A 105 -13.69 -10.35 6.22
C GLN A 105 -13.95 -8.94 6.75
N ASP A 106 -14.11 -8.84 8.07
CA ASP A 106 -14.12 -7.55 8.77
C ASP A 106 -12.68 -7.24 9.25
N PHE A 107 -12.10 -6.16 8.72
CA PHE A 107 -10.75 -5.72 9.09
C PHE A 107 -10.62 -4.20 8.96
N ALA A 108 -9.69 -3.63 9.69
CA ALA A 108 -9.27 -2.25 9.50
C ALA A 108 -7.98 -2.18 8.68
N ILE A 109 -7.01 -3.02 9.02
CA ILE A 109 -5.76 -3.18 8.28
C ILE A 109 -5.57 -4.67 7.99
N ALA A 110 -5.13 -4.99 6.78
CA ALA A 110 -4.70 -6.31 6.38
C ALA A 110 -3.41 -6.21 5.57
N ALA A 111 -2.50 -7.15 5.73
CA ALA A 111 -1.26 -7.19 4.95
C ALA A 111 -1.02 -8.61 4.40
N PRO A 112 -0.43 -8.73 3.20
CA PRO A 112 0.09 -10.00 2.74
C PRO A 112 1.30 -10.38 3.57
N GLN A 113 1.57 -11.67 3.69
CA GLN A 113 2.86 -12.10 4.17
C GLN A 113 3.95 -11.70 3.16
N ILE A 114 5.01 -11.08 3.66
CA ILE A 114 6.14 -10.66 2.85
C ILE A 114 7.21 -11.73 2.91
N ILE A 115 7.66 -12.19 1.74
CA ILE A 115 8.79 -13.10 1.61
C ILE A 115 9.99 -12.25 1.19
N GLU A 116 10.91 -12.01 2.12
CA GLU A 116 12.22 -11.46 1.78
C GLU A 116 13.08 -12.58 1.19
N THR A 117 13.74 -12.32 0.07
CA THR A 117 14.52 -13.31 -0.69
C THR A 117 15.64 -13.97 0.13
N ASP A 118 16.11 -13.32 1.20
CA ASP A 118 17.22 -13.79 2.03
C ASP A 118 16.81 -14.29 3.42
N LYS A 119 15.54 -14.15 3.81
CA LYS A 119 15.04 -14.60 5.11
C LYS A 119 13.66 -15.25 4.95
N ILE A 120 13.65 -16.56 4.92
CA ILE A 120 12.41 -17.31 5.14
C ILE A 120 12.06 -17.13 6.62
N TYR A 121 11.16 -16.20 6.94
CA TYR A 121 10.54 -16.20 8.25
C TYR A 121 9.82 -17.53 8.40
N LYS A 122 10.26 -18.37 9.35
CA LYS A 122 9.63 -19.65 9.63
C LYS A 122 8.15 -19.40 9.93
N GLN A 123 7.33 -19.72 8.96
CA GLN A 123 5.90 -19.81 9.16
C GLN A 123 5.64 -20.86 10.24
N ASN A 124 4.87 -20.51 11.25
CA ASN A 124 4.05 -21.52 11.89
C ASN A 124 3.13 -22.08 10.82
N ASN A 125 3.27 -23.37 10.48
CA ASN A 125 2.40 -24.13 9.59
C ASN A 125 0.97 -24.18 10.18
N SER A 126 0.30 -23.02 10.25
CA SER A 126 -1.11 -22.97 10.57
C SER A 126 -1.86 -23.11 9.24
N GLU A 127 -2.79 -24.05 9.16
CA GLU A 127 -3.73 -24.18 8.05
C GLU A 127 -4.62 -22.93 7.86
N ARG A 128 -4.45 -21.93 8.72
CA ARG A 128 -5.18 -20.67 8.67
C ARG A 128 -4.57 -19.74 7.64
N LYS A 129 -5.34 -19.43 6.61
CA LYS A 129 -4.97 -18.46 5.56
C LYS A 129 -4.95 -17.01 6.05
N ILE A 130 -5.60 -16.69 7.17
CA ILE A 130 -5.69 -15.36 7.79
C ILE A 130 -5.44 -15.52 9.28
N ILE A 131 -4.53 -14.70 9.80
CA ILE A 131 -4.25 -14.62 11.25
C ILE A 131 -4.37 -13.16 11.72
N GLU A 132 -4.75 -12.98 12.97
CA GLU A 132 -4.70 -11.67 13.62
C GLU A 132 -3.31 -11.44 14.22
N VAL A 133 -2.78 -10.24 14.04
CA VAL A 133 -1.45 -9.85 14.51
C VAL A 133 -1.50 -8.48 15.15
N GLU A 134 -0.52 -8.17 15.99
CA GLU A 134 -0.41 -6.85 16.62
C GLU A 134 0.16 -5.78 15.68
N GLN A 135 0.95 -6.18 14.70
CA GLN A 135 1.62 -5.28 13.77
C GLN A 135 1.67 -5.87 12.37
N VAL A 136 1.61 -5.01 11.36
CA VAL A 136 1.83 -5.37 9.95
C VAL A 136 2.97 -4.52 9.38
N PRO A 137 3.73 -5.05 8.42
CA PRO A 137 4.76 -4.27 7.73
C PRO A 137 4.16 -3.12 6.92
N GLY A 138 4.69 -1.90 7.09
CA GLY A 138 4.25 -0.73 6.34
C GLY A 138 4.44 -0.80 4.83
N MET A 139 5.33 -1.68 4.34
CA MET A 139 5.68 -1.77 2.92
C MET A 139 4.58 -2.35 2.01
N ALA A 140 3.59 -3.04 2.57
CA ALA A 140 2.42 -3.54 1.83
C ALA A 140 1.24 -3.76 2.78
N MET A 141 0.23 -2.89 2.76
CA MET A 141 -0.93 -3.03 3.62
C MET A 141 -2.21 -2.50 2.96
N ILE A 142 -3.33 -3.15 3.24
CA ILE A 142 -4.65 -2.74 2.79
C ILE A 142 -5.40 -2.14 3.97
N LEU A 143 -5.85 -0.90 3.79
CA LEU A 143 -6.65 -0.15 4.76
C LEU A 143 -8.13 -0.15 4.34
N ASN A 144 -9.01 -0.43 5.29
CA ASN A 144 -10.44 -0.14 5.17
C ASN A 144 -10.71 1.24 5.76
N LYS A 145 -10.81 2.26 4.91
CA LYS A 145 -10.97 3.66 5.32
C LYS A 145 -12.16 3.90 6.25
N LYS A 146 -13.23 3.10 6.14
CA LYS A 146 -14.43 3.20 6.99
C LYS A 146 -14.18 2.86 8.46
N LYS A 147 -13.08 2.21 8.77
CA LYS A 147 -12.70 1.85 10.15
C LYS A 147 -11.90 2.94 10.87
N PHE A 148 -11.58 4.04 10.17
CA PHE A 148 -10.77 5.14 10.70
C PHE A 148 -11.58 6.44 10.78
N ASN A 149 -11.37 7.22 11.84
CA ASN A 149 -12.11 8.47 12.05
C ASN A 149 -11.49 9.69 11.37
N LYS A 150 -10.23 9.65 10.99
CA LYS A 150 -9.50 10.60 10.10
C LYS A 150 -8.03 10.17 10.00
N ASN A 151 -7.04 10.60 10.58
CA ASN A 151 -5.64 10.31 10.32
C ASN A 151 -5.34 8.80 10.37
N TYR A 152 -4.73 8.30 9.30
CA TYR A 152 -4.39 6.87 9.16
C TYR A 152 -3.00 6.60 9.72
N PHE A 153 -2.11 7.59 9.64
CA PHE A 153 -0.75 7.58 10.16
C PHE A 153 -0.51 8.82 11.02
N ASP A 154 0.33 8.69 12.04
CA ASP A 154 0.78 9.85 12.83
C ASP A 154 1.83 10.63 12.03
N GLU A 155 1.49 11.85 11.64
CA GLU A 155 2.38 12.72 10.85
C GLU A 155 3.55 13.30 11.67
N ASN A 156 3.52 13.19 12.99
CA ASN A 156 4.65 13.57 13.85
C ASN A 156 5.80 12.56 13.79
N ILE A 157 5.54 11.35 13.29
CA ILE A 157 6.54 10.31 13.05
C ILE A 157 6.99 10.38 11.61
N PHE A 158 8.21 10.85 11.38
CA PHE A 158 8.72 11.07 10.02
C PHE A 158 8.95 9.76 9.25
N MET A 159 9.43 8.72 9.93
CA MET A 159 9.75 7.41 9.33
C MET A 159 9.84 6.32 10.41
N TYR A 160 9.32 5.13 10.09
CA TYR A 160 9.23 3.96 10.96
C TYR A 160 8.28 4.14 12.16
N LEU A 161 7.57 3.07 12.51
CA LEU A 161 6.63 2.98 13.63
C LEU A 161 5.35 3.84 13.53
N GLU A 162 5.16 4.61 12.49
CA GLU A 162 3.94 5.41 12.23
C GLU A 162 2.69 4.54 12.08
N GLU A 163 2.86 3.26 11.77
CA GLU A 163 1.81 2.26 11.66
C GLU A 163 1.46 1.56 12.99
N ILE A 164 2.18 1.84 14.07
CA ILE A 164 2.03 1.15 15.38
C ILE A 164 0.91 1.76 16.25
N ASP A 165 0.56 3.03 16.04
CA ASP A 165 -0.34 3.77 16.93
C ASP A 165 -1.84 3.44 16.76
N GLY A 166 -2.17 2.47 15.92
CA GLY A 166 -3.54 2.01 15.71
C GLY A 166 -3.88 0.76 16.51
N LYS A 167 -4.62 0.90 17.63
CA LYS A 167 -5.32 -0.20 18.31
C LYS A 167 -6.44 -0.80 17.44
N VAL A 168 -6.10 -1.18 16.23
CA VAL A 168 -7.07 -1.70 15.26
C VAL A 168 -6.66 -3.12 14.92
N ALA A 169 -7.62 -4.05 14.88
CA ALA A 169 -7.36 -5.44 14.53
C ALA A 169 -6.67 -5.53 13.17
N GLN A 170 -5.43 -5.94 13.18
CA GLN A 170 -4.60 -6.13 11.99
C GLN A 170 -4.67 -7.60 11.59
N LYS A 171 -4.77 -7.88 10.30
CA LYS A 171 -4.86 -9.24 9.76
C LYS A 171 -3.77 -9.49 8.75
N VAL A 172 -2.98 -10.53 8.95
CA VAL A 172 -1.97 -11.00 7.99
C VAL A 172 -2.53 -12.16 7.19
N LEU A 173 -2.31 -12.14 5.89
CA LEU A 173 -2.68 -13.19 4.96
C LEU A 173 -1.47 -14.10 4.73
N ASN A 174 -1.60 -15.38 5.05
CA ASN A 174 -0.57 -16.38 4.77
C ASN A 174 -0.88 -17.09 3.44
N ASP A 175 0.16 -17.28 2.65
CA ASP A 175 0.12 -18.08 1.43
C ASP A 175 0.23 -19.58 1.70
#